data_5f2c3dffdd37900d95a59bf09495ce4e
#
_entry.id   5f2c3dffdd37900d95a59bf09495ce4e
#
_cell.length_a   1.000
_cell.length_b   1.000
_cell.length_c   1.000
_cell.angle_alpha   90.00
_cell.angle_beta   90.00
_cell.angle_gamma   90.00
#
_symmetry.space_group_name_H-M   'P 1'
#
loop_
_entity.id
_entity.type
_entity.pdbx_description
1 polymer ?
#
loop_
_entity_poly.entity_id
_entity_poly.type
_entity_poly.pdbx_seq_one_letter_code
_entity_poly.pdbx_strand_id
1 'polypeptide(L)'
;ESLGTLASGIAHDLNNMLTPILAIAQLLPLKLKDQQDLGEMLSMLENSAKRGANLVKQILTFARGNEGKRTVLQINHLLKDIEQFATGTFPKSIVIQRNLPQDLLTVSADPTQIHQVLMNLVVNARDAMPNGGTITMEAHILYIDENYARMNLEAKVGHYIVVTIAD
;
A
#
# COMPACT_ATOMS: atom_id res chain seq x y z
N GLU A 1 22.69 4.68 11.19
CA GLU A 1 22.18 3.74 12.23
C GLU A 1 21.33 4.42 13.31
N SER A 2 21.61 5.67 13.71
CA SER A 2 20.88 6.35 14.79
C SER A 2 19.44 6.74 14.46
N LEU A 3 19.14 7.15 13.23
CA LEU A 3 17.81 7.59 12.82
C LEU A 3 16.80 6.43 12.74
N GLY A 4 17.25 5.29 12.26
CA GLY A 4 16.43 4.06 12.17
C GLY A 4 16.05 3.49 13.54
N THR A 5 16.99 3.48 14.47
CA THR A 5 16.74 2.99 15.86
C THR A 5 15.80 3.92 16.62
N LEU A 6 15.96 5.23 16.47
CA LEU A 6 15.09 6.25 17.10
C LEU A 6 13.66 6.19 16.54
N ALA A 7 13.52 6.12 15.21
CA ALA A 7 12.20 5.98 14.57
C ALA A 7 11.51 4.66 14.96
N SER A 8 12.26 3.56 15.13
CA SER A 8 11.73 2.28 15.60
C SER A 8 11.19 2.36 17.03
N GLY A 9 11.90 3.05 17.94
CA GLY A 9 11.44 3.27 19.32
C GLY A 9 10.17 4.12 19.39
N ILE A 10 10.16 5.27 18.68
CA ILE A 10 8.99 6.16 18.63
C ILE A 10 7.76 5.44 18.07
N ALA A 11 7.94 4.67 17.01
CA ALA A 11 6.85 3.94 16.39
C ALA A 11 6.30 2.82 17.29
N HIS A 12 7.16 2.12 18.03
CA HIS A 12 6.74 1.14 19.04
C HIS A 12 5.89 1.81 20.13
N ASP A 13 6.32 2.94 20.66
CA ASP A 13 5.62 3.66 21.71
C ASP A 13 4.28 4.25 21.23
N LEU A 14 4.23 4.77 20.00
CA LEU A 14 2.98 5.20 19.37
C LEU A 14 2.00 4.05 19.17
N ASN A 15 2.46 2.87 18.74
CA ASN A 15 1.60 1.69 18.63
C ASN A 15 1.06 1.26 20.01
N ASN A 16 1.86 1.31 21.05
CA ASN A 16 1.42 0.99 22.40
C ASN A 16 0.34 1.94 22.92
N MET A 17 0.36 3.22 22.51
CA MET A 17 -0.68 4.18 22.86
C MET A 17 -1.96 4.02 22.00
N LEU A 18 -1.83 3.68 20.71
CA LEU A 18 -2.96 3.55 19.80
C LEU A 18 -3.75 2.25 20.00
N THR A 19 -3.09 1.16 20.38
CA THR A 19 -3.73 -0.15 20.57
C THR A 19 -4.86 -0.14 21.60
N PRO A 20 -4.71 0.40 22.82
CA PRO A 20 -5.80 0.47 23.79
C PRO A 20 -6.91 1.43 23.35
N ILE A 21 -6.60 2.53 22.66
CA ILE A 21 -7.60 3.45 22.11
C ILE A 21 -8.48 2.73 21.09
N LEU A 22 -7.87 1.97 20.19
CA LEU A 22 -8.58 1.18 19.19
C LEU A 22 -9.44 0.09 19.85
N ALA A 23 -8.91 -0.63 20.85
CA ALA A 23 -9.64 -1.66 21.58
C ALA A 23 -10.88 -1.09 22.28
N ILE A 24 -10.76 0.07 22.93
CA ILE A 24 -11.89 0.74 23.58
C ILE A 24 -12.92 1.19 22.53
N ALA A 25 -12.47 1.79 21.42
CA ALA A 25 -13.37 2.25 20.35
C ALA A 25 -14.16 1.10 19.70
N GLN A 26 -13.61 -0.10 19.63
CA GLN A 26 -14.27 -1.29 19.10
C GLN A 26 -15.25 -1.93 20.09
N LEU A 27 -14.96 -1.88 21.40
CA LEU A 27 -15.78 -2.53 22.43
C LEU A 27 -16.97 -1.68 22.88
N LEU A 28 -16.83 -0.36 22.89
CA LEU A 28 -17.88 0.54 23.36
C LEU A 28 -19.19 0.46 22.54
N PRO A 29 -19.19 0.39 21.19
CA PRO A 29 -20.43 0.25 20.41
C PRO A 29 -21.21 -1.01 20.72
N LEU A 30 -20.54 -2.10 21.12
CA LEU A 30 -21.19 -3.36 21.53
C LEU A 30 -21.94 -3.24 22.85
N LYS A 31 -21.54 -2.29 23.70
CA LYS A 31 -22.16 -2.05 25.01
C LYS A 31 -23.22 -0.94 25.00
N LEU A 32 -23.23 -0.08 23.99
CA LEU A 32 -24.03 1.15 23.94
C LEU A 32 -24.97 1.17 22.72
N LYS A 33 -25.70 0.07 22.49
CA LYS A 33 -26.53 -0.16 21.30
C LYS A 33 -27.62 0.90 21.03
N ASP A 34 -27.96 1.76 21.99
CA ASP A 34 -29.13 2.65 21.91
C ASP A 34 -28.79 4.15 21.74
N GLN A 35 -27.55 4.51 21.52
CA GLN A 35 -27.16 5.93 21.34
C GLN A 35 -26.45 6.11 20.00
N GLN A 36 -27.21 6.49 18.98
CA GLN A 36 -26.73 6.63 17.59
C GLN A 36 -25.57 7.63 17.45
N ASP A 37 -25.64 8.79 18.11
CA ASP A 37 -24.58 9.82 18.09
C ASP A 37 -23.25 9.32 18.69
N LEU A 38 -23.34 8.50 19.74
CA LEU A 38 -22.16 7.92 20.39
C LEU A 38 -21.50 6.87 19.50
N GLY A 39 -22.29 6.10 18.76
CA GLY A 39 -21.80 5.13 17.77
C GLY A 39 -20.99 5.77 16.66
N GLU A 40 -21.44 6.91 16.13
CA GLU A 40 -20.70 7.66 15.11
C GLU A 40 -19.38 8.23 15.65
N MET A 41 -19.38 8.81 16.83
CA MET A 41 -18.18 9.32 17.49
C MET A 41 -17.15 8.21 17.73
N LEU A 42 -17.60 7.06 18.19
CA LEU A 42 -16.73 5.89 18.41
C LEU A 42 -16.14 5.33 17.11
N SER A 43 -16.95 5.30 16.05
CA SER A 43 -16.49 4.92 14.71
C SER A 43 -15.41 5.88 14.18
N MET A 44 -15.59 7.18 14.40
CA MET A 44 -14.58 8.18 14.05
C MET A 44 -13.28 7.99 14.84
N LEU A 45 -13.38 7.66 16.13
CA LEU A 45 -12.24 7.40 17.01
C LEU A 45 -11.50 6.12 16.58
N GLU A 46 -12.22 5.05 16.29
CA GLU A 46 -11.66 3.81 15.75
C GLU A 46 -10.91 4.06 14.44
N ASN A 47 -11.53 4.76 13.50
CA ASN A 47 -10.93 5.08 12.21
C ASN A 47 -9.68 5.96 12.36
N SER A 48 -9.68 6.88 13.31
CA SER A 48 -8.52 7.73 13.60
C SER A 48 -7.38 6.93 14.21
N ALA A 49 -7.66 6.02 15.13
CA ALA A 49 -6.68 5.12 15.72
C ALA A 49 -6.07 4.16 14.68
N LYS A 50 -6.90 3.61 13.79
CA LYS A 50 -6.43 2.77 12.66
C LYS A 50 -5.51 3.54 11.71
N ARG A 51 -5.87 4.78 11.36
CA ARG A 51 -5.02 5.64 10.51
C ARG A 51 -3.69 5.93 11.19
N GLY A 52 -3.69 6.25 12.49
CA GLY A 52 -2.48 6.47 13.26
C GLY A 52 -1.57 5.23 13.29
N ALA A 53 -2.12 4.06 13.55
CA ALA A 53 -1.36 2.81 13.55
C ALA A 53 -0.75 2.49 12.17
N ASN A 54 -1.48 2.76 11.08
CA ASN A 54 -0.96 2.60 9.72
C ASN A 54 0.18 3.59 9.42
N LEU A 55 0.06 4.84 9.85
CA LEU A 55 1.11 5.85 9.70
C LEU A 55 2.40 5.43 10.42
N VAL A 56 2.27 4.95 11.66
CA VAL A 56 3.40 4.40 12.42
C VAL A 56 4.05 3.23 11.69
N LYS A 57 3.26 2.31 11.14
CA LYS A 57 3.77 1.19 10.36
C LYS A 57 4.54 1.65 9.11
N GLN A 58 4.05 2.70 8.43
CA GLN A 58 4.74 3.29 7.29
C GLN A 58 6.07 3.93 7.70
N ILE A 59 6.09 4.69 8.81
CA ILE A 59 7.32 5.29 9.36
C ILE A 59 8.33 4.21 9.73
N LEU A 60 7.90 3.13 10.39
CA LEU A 60 8.76 2.00 10.74
C LEU A 60 9.37 1.33 9.52
N THR A 61 8.57 1.14 8.46
CA THR A 61 9.04 0.55 7.20
C THR A 61 10.09 1.44 6.55
N PHE A 62 9.89 2.76 6.57
CA PHE A 62 10.87 3.74 6.08
C PHE A 62 12.15 3.74 6.94
N ALA A 63 12.02 3.75 8.26
CA ALA A 63 13.13 3.87 9.21
C ALA A 63 14.02 2.61 9.28
N ARG A 64 13.46 1.42 9.05
CA ARG A 64 14.22 0.18 9.04
C ARG A 64 15.19 0.07 7.87
N GLY A 65 15.18 1.04 6.95
CA GLY A 65 16.09 1.13 5.79
C GLY A 65 16.28 -0.26 5.20
N ASN A 66 15.32 -0.73 4.47
CA ASN A 66 15.15 -2.14 4.16
C ASN A 66 16.39 -2.76 3.51
N GLU A 67 17.13 -3.53 4.27
CA GLU A 67 17.84 -4.69 3.74
C GLU A 67 16.82 -5.79 3.41
N GLY A 68 15.78 -5.45 2.65
CA GLY A 68 14.82 -6.42 2.14
C GLY A 68 15.55 -7.41 1.26
N LYS A 69 15.37 -8.69 1.51
CA LYS A 69 16.01 -9.73 0.72
C LYS A 69 15.46 -9.68 -0.70
N ARG A 70 16.25 -9.13 -1.63
CA ARG A 70 15.89 -9.14 -3.05
C ARG A 70 15.81 -10.56 -3.54
N THR A 71 14.73 -10.89 -4.20
CA THR A 71 14.48 -12.18 -4.83
C THR A 71 14.05 -11.95 -6.28
N VAL A 72 14.12 -12.99 -7.08
CA VAL A 72 13.54 -12.97 -8.43
C VAL A 72 12.02 -12.95 -8.29
N LEU A 73 11.40 -11.87 -8.75
CA LEU A 73 9.98 -11.60 -8.61
C LEU A 73 9.30 -11.56 -9.98
N GLN A 74 8.17 -12.25 -10.10
CA GLN A 74 7.27 -12.13 -11.24
C GLN A 74 6.17 -11.14 -10.93
N ILE A 75 6.19 -9.98 -11.57
CA ILE A 75 5.23 -8.89 -11.35
C ILE A 75 3.79 -9.33 -11.66
N ASN A 76 3.60 -10.21 -12.65
CA ASN A 76 2.28 -10.76 -13.00
C ASN A 76 1.58 -11.43 -11.83
N HIS A 77 2.31 -12.23 -11.03
CA HIS A 77 1.75 -12.91 -9.87
C HIS A 77 1.34 -11.90 -8.80
N LEU A 78 2.22 -10.94 -8.52
CA LEU A 78 1.97 -9.92 -7.52
C LEU A 78 0.74 -9.06 -7.86
N LEU A 79 0.61 -8.62 -9.12
CA LEU A 79 -0.56 -7.85 -9.57
C LEU A 79 -1.85 -8.67 -9.55
N LYS A 80 -1.76 -10.00 -9.80
CA LYS A 80 -2.91 -10.91 -9.66
C LYS A 80 -3.37 -11.03 -8.21
N ASP A 81 -2.44 -11.15 -7.27
CA ASP A 81 -2.77 -11.22 -5.84
C ASP A 81 -3.43 -9.92 -5.36
N ILE A 82 -2.94 -8.77 -5.82
CA ILE A 82 -3.54 -7.46 -5.53
C ILE A 82 -4.94 -7.34 -6.12
N GLU A 83 -5.16 -7.77 -7.37
CA GLU A 83 -6.48 -7.80 -8.00
C GLU A 83 -7.47 -8.65 -7.19
N GLN A 84 -7.07 -9.85 -6.77
CA GLN A 84 -7.91 -10.74 -5.96
C GLN A 84 -8.26 -10.11 -4.61
N PHE A 85 -7.27 -9.50 -3.94
CA PHE A 85 -7.48 -8.79 -2.68
C PHE A 85 -8.46 -7.62 -2.86
N ALA A 86 -8.22 -6.76 -3.86
CA ALA A 86 -9.05 -5.58 -4.11
C ALA A 86 -10.48 -5.97 -4.49
N THR A 87 -10.66 -6.96 -5.36
CA THR A 87 -11.99 -7.47 -5.74
C THR A 87 -12.77 -8.05 -4.55
N GLY A 88 -12.07 -8.70 -3.60
CA GLY A 88 -12.68 -9.27 -2.40
C GLY A 88 -12.96 -8.26 -1.28
N THR A 89 -12.32 -7.10 -1.30
CA THR A 89 -12.31 -6.17 -0.15
C THR A 89 -12.94 -4.82 -0.47
N PHE A 90 -12.84 -4.34 -1.70
CA PHE A 90 -13.36 -3.03 -2.10
C PHE A 90 -14.88 -3.06 -2.33
N PRO A 91 -15.55 -1.90 -2.24
CA PRO A 91 -16.96 -1.80 -2.62
C PRO A 91 -17.21 -2.34 -4.03
N LYS A 92 -18.34 -2.98 -4.26
CA LYS A 92 -18.73 -3.55 -5.57
C LYS A 92 -18.86 -2.51 -6.69
N SER A 93 -18.94 -1.23 -6.34
CA SER A 93 -18.93 -0.11 -7.27
C SER A 93 -17.53 0.16 -7.87
N ILE A 94 -16.47 -0.43 -7.31
CA ILE A 94 -15.11 -0.36 -7.85
C ILE A 94 -14.83 -1.62 -8.68
N VAL A 95 -14.55 -1.44 -9.94
CA VAL A 95 -14.16 -2.51 -10.87
C VAL A 95 -12.65 -2.51 -11.02
N ILE A 96 -12.04 -3.68 -10.92
CA ILE A 96 -10.59 -3.84 -11.16
C ILE A 96 -10.40 -4.44 -12.55
N GLN A 97 -9.61 -3.78 -13.38
CA GLN A 97 -9.20 -4.28 -14.70
C GLN A 97 -7.68 -4.46 -14.73
N ARG A 98 -7.25 -5.59 -15.24
CA ARG A 98 -5.84 -5.93 -15.36
C ARG A 98 -5.49 -6.23 -16.81
N ASN A 99 -4.55 -5.46 -17.36
CA ASN A 99 -4.05 -5.60 -18.72
C ASN A 99 -2.54 -5.87 -18.67
N LEU A 100 -2.15 -7.14 -18.67
CA LEU A 100 -0.76 -7.57 -18.53
C LEU A 100 -0.36 -8.45 -19.70
N PRO A 101 0.81 -8.22 -20.32
CA PRO A 101 1.38 -9.14 -21.30
C PRO A 101 1.77 -10.45 -20.62
N GLN A 102 1.71 -11.55 -21.38
CA GLN A 102 2.08 -12.87 -20.87
C GLN A 102 3.60 -13.00 -20.61
N ASP A 103 4.42 -12.24 -21.34
CA ASP A 103 5.88 -12.38 -21.39
C ASP A 103 6.61 -11.24 -20.63
N LEU A 104 6.07 -10.81 -19.47
CA LEU A 104 6.80 -9.88 -18.62
C LEU A 104 8.07 -10.52 -18.06
N LEU A 105 9.17 -9.76 -18.11
CA LEU A 105 10.44 -10.16 -17.52
C LEU A 105 10.32 -10.27 -15.99
N THR A 106 11.24 -10.99 -15.37
CA THR A 106 11.39 -10.99 -13.91
C THR A 106 12.23 -9.82 -13.45
N VAL A 107 12.00 -9.34 -12.23
CA VAL A 107 12.80 -8.29 -11.59
C VAL A 107 13.43 -8.81 -10.30
N SER A 108 14.58 -8.27 -9.93
CA SER A 108 15.20 -8.53 -8.64
C SER A 108 14.76 -7.45 -7.65
N ALA A 109 13.81 -7.78 -6.79
CA ALA A 109 13.23 -6.83 -5.83
C ALA A 109 12.81 -7.54 -4.53
N ASP A 110 12.49 -6.77 -3.51
CA ASP A 110 11.82 -7.25 -2.32
C ASP A 110 10.31 -7.35 -2.58
N PRO A 111 9.71 -8.56 -2.55
CA PRO A 111 8.28 -8.74 -2.80
C PRO A 111 7.39 -7.92 -1.88
N THR A 112 7.77 -7.79 -0.60
CA THR A 112 6.99 -7.07 0.41
C THR A 112 6.94 -5.58 0.10
N GLN A 113 8.08 -5.00 -0.31
CA GLN A 113 8.16 -3.58 -0.66
C GLN A 113 7.35 -3.27 -1.92
N ILE A 114 7.51 -4.08 -2.97
CA ILE A 114 6.76 -3.88 -4.21
C ILE A 114 5.26 -4.05 -3.95
N HIS A 115 4.86 -5.09 -3.21
CA HIS A 115 3.46 -5.29 -2.83
C HIS A 115 2.92 -4.07 -2.08
N GLN A 116 3.66 -3.52 -1.13
CA GLN A 116 3.24 -2.35 -0.35
C GLN A 116 3.07 -1.10 -1.23
N VAL A 117 4.00 -0.84 -2.15
CA VAL A 117 3.89 0.29 -3.09
C VAL A 117 2.63 0.15 -3.95
N LEU A 118 2.42 -1.01 -4.56
CA LEU A 118 1.28 -1.26 -5.42
C LEU A 118 -0.05 -1.19 -4.66
N MET A 119 -0.11 -1.78 -3.46
CA MET A 119 -1.29 -1.68 -2.59
C MET A 119 -1.62 -0.24 -2.20
N ASN A 120 -0.61 0.58 -1.88
CA ASN A 120 -0.83 1.99 -1.57
C ASN A 120 -1.43 2.74 -2.76
N LEU A 121 -0.95 2.47 -3.98
CA LEU A 121 -1.49 3.08 -5.19
C LEU A 121 -2.94 2.65 -5.44
N VAL A 122 -3.25 1.36 -5.32
CA VAL A 122 -4.61 0.82 -5.53
C VAL A 122 -5.59 1.35 -4.48
N VAL A 123 -5.16 1.47 -3.22
CA VAL A 123 -5.98 2.08 -2.15
C VAL A 123 -6.22 3.56 -2.40
N ASN A 124 -5.21 4.32 -2.84
CA ASN A 124 -5.36 5.72 -3.18
C ASN A 124 -6.33 5.92 -4.35
N ALA A 125 -6.24 5.08 -5.39
CA ALA A 125 -7.17 5.09 -6.51
C ALA A 125 -8.62 4.83 -6.05
N ARG A 126 -8.84 3.82 -5.17
CA ARG A 126 -10.16 3.59 -4.56
C ARG A 126 -10.68 4.82 -3.82
N ASP A 127 -9.83 5.44 -3.00
CA ASP A 127 -10.23 6.56 -2.15
C ASP A 127 -10.52 7.84 -2.97
N ALA A 128 -9.93 7.95 -4.17
CA ALA A 128 -10.23 9.00 -5.13
C ALA A 128 -11.60 8.83 -5.82
N MET A 129 -12.19 7.62 -5.74
CA MET A 129 -13.46 7.28 -6.40
C MET A 129 -14.58 6.94 -5.40
N PRO A 130 -15.09 7.88 -4.58
CA PRO A 130 -16.09 7.60 -3.55
C PRO A 130 -17.44 7.10 -4.13
N ASN A 131 -17.73 7.43 -5.39
CA ASN A 131 -18.95 7.01 -6.08
C ASN A 131 -18.77 5.72 -6.92
N GLY A 132 -17.62 5.08 -6.84
CA GLY A 132 -17.25 3.96 -7.68
C GLY A 132 -16.55 4.38 -8.97
N GLY A 133 -15.95 3.39 -9.65
CA GLY A 133 -15.18 3.61 -10.88
C GLY A 133 -14.40 2.37 -11.26
N THR A 134 -13.39 2.55 -12.11
CA THR A 134 -12.56 1.46 -12.60
C THR A 134 -11.10 1.73 -12.28
N ILE A 135 -10.45 0.82 -11.58
CA ILE A 135 -8.99 0.83 -11.39
C ILE A 135 -8.37 -0.05 -12.46
N THR A 136 -7.53 0.52 -13.29
CA THR A 136 -6.79 -0.20 -14.33
C THR A 136 -5.36 -0.44 -13.87
N MET A 137 -4.91 -1.70 -13.95
CA MET A 137 -3.54 -2.09 -13.67
C MET A 137 -2.89 -2.60 -14.96
N GLU A 138 -1.85 -1.92 -15.40
CA GLU A 138 -1.12 -2.27 -16.61
C GLU A 138 0.36 -2.47 -16.31
N ALA A 139 1.03 -3.28 -17.12
CA ALA A 139 2.48 -3.39 -17.09
C ALA A 139 3.04 -3.61 -18.50
N HIS A 140 4.20 -3.02 -18.76
CA HIS A 140 4.92 -3.22 -20.00
C HIS A 140 6.42 -3.18 -19.78
N ILE A 141 7.17 -3.71 -20.76
CA ILE A 141 8.62 -3.65 -20.76
C ILE A 141 9.05 -2.35 -21.47
N LEU A 142 9.89 -1.58 -20.81
CA LEU A 142 10.53 -0.40 -21.36
C LEU A 142 12.04 -0.63 -21.46
N TYR A 143 12.62 -0.38 -22.61
CA TYR A 143 14.08 -0.35 -22.75
C TYR A 143 14.58 1.08 -22.65
N ILE A 144 15.44 1.35 -21.67
CA ILE A 144 16.13 2.63 -21.52
C ILE A 144 17.46 2.53 -22.28
N ASP A 145 17.62 3.36 -23.29
CA ASP A 145 18.83 3.47 -24.09
C ASP A 145 19.85 4.47 -23.48
N GLU A 146 21.02 4.58 -24.13
CA GLU A 146 22.07 5.51 -23.70
C GLU A 146 21.64 6.98 -23.79
N ASN A 147 20.80 7.34 -24.76
CA ASN A 147 20.37 8.72 -24.93
C ASN A 147 19.46 9.14 -23.78
N TYR A 148 18.51 8.30 -23.42
CA TYR A 148 17.63 8.52 -22.27
C TYR A 148 18.44 8.58 -20.96
N ALA A 149 19.40 7.65 -20.76
CA ALA A 149 20.23 7.59 -19.57
C ALA A 149 21.13 8.84 -19.43
N ARG A 150 21.59 9.43 -20.53
CA ARG A 150 22.37 10.70 -20.49
C ARG A 150 21.54 11.91 -20.05
N MET A 151 20.24 11.89 -20.33
CA MET A 151 19.31 12.98 -19.97
C MET A 151 18.76 12.85 -18.56
N ASN A 152 18.87 11.67 -17.94
CA ASN A 152 18.30 11.36 -16.63
C ASN A 152 19.38 10.71 -15.76
N LEU A 153 19.95 11.48 -14.83
CA LEU A 153 21.12 11.10 -14.02
C LEU A 153 20.98 9.78 -13.24
N GLU A 154 19.77 9.39 -12.88
CA GLU A 154 19.51 8.16 -12.12
C GLU A 154 19.15 6.96 -13.02
N ALA A 155 18.88 7.19 -14.30
CA ALA A 155 18.51 6.14 -15.23
C ALA A 155 19.76 5.36 -15.70
N LYS A 156 19.64 4.04 -15.73
CA LYS A 156 20.65 3.13 -16.26
C LYS A 156 20.12 2.46 -17.52
N VAL A 157 21.02 2.23 -18.48
CA VAL A 157 20.68 1.46 -19.69
C VAL A 157 20.21 0.06 -19.30
N GLY A 158 19.10 -0.39 -19.87
CA GLY A 158 18.57 -1.73 -19.61
C GLY A 158 17.06 -1.86 -19.77
N HIS A 159 16.56 -3.05 -19.49
CA HIS A 159 15.13 -3.33 -19.50
C HIS A 159 14.50 -3.03 -18.14
N TYR A 160 13.38 -2.33 -18.18
CA TYR A 160 12.58 -1.99 -17.01
C TYR A 160 11.17 -2.54 -17.20
N ILE A 161 10.52 -2.88 -16.10
CA ILE A 161 9.07 -3.08 -16.08
C ILE A 161 8.44 -1.81 -15.56
N VAL A 162 7.57 -1.22 -16.36
CA VAL A 162 6.73 -0.10 -15.96
C VAL A 162 5.38 -0.67 -15.54
N VAL A 163 4.96 -0.39 -14.32
CA VAL A 163 3.63 -0.71 -13.81
C VAL A 163 2.85 0.58 -13.68
N THR A 164 1.66 0.61 -14.26
CA THR A 164 0.75 1.75 -14.21
C THR A 164 -0.52 1.34 -13.46
N ILE A 165 -0.94 2.17 -12.51
CA ILE A 165 -2.23 2.06 -11.83
C ILE A 165 -2.96 3.36 -12.10
N ALA A 166 -4.12 3.28 -12.73
CA ALA A 166 -4.95 4.42 -13.10
C ALA A 166 -6.38 4.23 -12.59
N ASP A 167 -7.03 5.36 -12.25
CA ASP A 167 -8.40 5.50 -11.77
C ASP A 167 -9.19 6.49 -12.64
#